data_3e6f3237c081ab5765c6fcc371ce71fa
#
_entry.id   3e6f3237c081ab5765c6fcc371ce71fa
#
_cell.length_a   1.000
_cell.length_b   1.000
_cell.length_c   1.000
_cell.angle_alpha   90.00
_cell.angle_beta   90.00
_cell.angle_gamma   90.00
#
_symmetry.space_group_name_H-M   'P 1'
#
loop_
_entity.id
_entity.type
_entity.pdbx_description
1 polymer ?
#
loop_
_entity_poly.entity_id
_entity_poly.type
_entity_poly.pdbx_seq_one_letter_code
_entity_poly.pdbx_strand_id
1 'polypeptide(L)'
;EIGVRLVGSEMCIRDRYIIGTMNTADRSLGYIDYAVRRRFAFMTLESQSDVIRDYYHNEGELMEKEISLFTSVRDLIKDNLNSDFDLKDIMIGHSYFLAKSDDEYELNLEYKIRPLLEEYLRDGIIVDNGEIRTAIANIGK
;
A
#
# COMPACT_ATOMS: atom_id res chain seq x y z
N GLU A 1 -15.10 3.39 -33.53
CA GLU A 1 -13.95 4.34 -33.50
C GLU A 1 -14.39 5.63 -32.86
N ILE A 2 -14.10 5.80 -31.57
CA ILE A 2 -14.24 7.10 -30.93
C ILE A 2 -12.91 7.81 -31.15
N GLY A 3 -12.80 8.51 -32.26
CA GLY A 3 -11.72 9.43 -32.51
C GLY A 3 -11.90 10.66 -31.64
N VAL A 4 -11.27 10.68 -30.48
CA VAL A 4 -11.09 11.93 -29.73
C VAL A 4 -10.08 12.77 -30.53
N ARG A 5 -10.61 13.58 -31.45
CA ARG A 5 -9.84 14.62 -32.12
C ARG A 5 -9.69 15.77 -31.14
N LEU A 6 -8.62 15.77 -30.39
CA LEU A 6 -8.21 16.96 -29.63
C LEU A 6 -7.94 18.09 -30.64
N VAL A 7 -8.90 18.98 -30.77
CA VAL A 7 -8.79 20.21 -31.55
C VAL A 7 -7.88 21.16 -30.76
N GLY A 8 -6.60 21.02 -31.02
CA GLY A 8 -5.56 21.91 -30.53
C GLY A 8 -4.40 21.88 -31.53
N SER A 9 -3.69 22.99 -31.72
CA SER A 9 -2.52 23.02 -32.58
C SER A 9 -1.53 21.94 -32.15
N GLU A 10 -0.78 21.35 -33.08
CA GLU A 10 0.22 20.30 -32.80
C GLU A 10 1.20 20.67 -31.66
N MET A 11 1.42 21.96 -31.43
CA MET A 11 2.22 22.52 -30.34
C MET A 11 1.64 22.21 -28.94
N CYS A 12 0.32 22.11 -28.78
CA CYS A 12 -0.31 21.85 -27.50
C CYS A 12 -0.29 20.34 -27.10
N ILE A 13 -0.02 19.44 -28.02
CA ILE A 13 -0.03 18.00 -27.78
C ILE A 13 1.37 17.50 -27.35
N ARG A 14 2.43 18.13 -27.82
CA ARG A 14 3.82 17.71 -27.56
C ARG A 14 4.32 17.98 -26.14
N ASP A 15 3.71 18.93 -25.45
CA ASP A 15 4.21 19.44 -24.15
C ASP A 15 3.36 19.00 -22.94
N ARG A 16 2.44 18.03 -23.14
CA ARG A 16 1.58 17.53 -22.06
C ARG A 16 2.00 16.14 -21.62
N TYR A 17 2.34 16.04 -20.36
CA TYR A 17 2.53 14.78 -19.67
C TYR A 17 1.32 14.51 -18.78
N ILE A 18 0.78 13.30 -18.85
CA ILE A 18 -0.35 12.86 -18.01
C ILE A 18 0.23 11.86 -17.01
N ILE A 19 0.11 12.19 -15.74
CA ILE A 19 0.47 11.30 -14.64
C ILE A 19 -0.83 10.97 -13.91
N GLY A 20 -1.13 9.69 -13.76
CA GLY A 20 -2.27 9.18 -13.02
C GLY A 20 -1.82 8.22 -11.92
N THR A 21 -2.58 8.16 -10.84
CA THR A 21 -2.40 7.18 -9.78
C THR A 21 -3.62 6.28 -9.72
N MET A 22 -3.40 5.02 -9.35
CA MET A 22 -4.48 4.06 -9.14
C MET A 22 -4.13 3.14 -7.98
N ASN A 23 -5.16 2.63 -7.30
CA ASN A 23 -5.00 1.58 -6.30
C ASN A 23 -5.29 0.23 -6.98
N THR A 24 -4.30 -0.68 -6.97
CA THR A 24 -4.43 -2.01 -7.55
C THR A 24 -5.22 -2.97 -6.67
N ALA A 25 -5.30 -2.69 -5.36
CA ALA A 25 -6.06 -3.50 -4.41
C ALA A 25 -7.59 -3.35 -4.55
N ASP A 26 -8.05 -2.27 -5.18
CA ASP A 26 -9.48 -2.03 -5.37
C ASP A 26 -10.01 -2.82 -6.58
N ARG A 27 -10.52 -4.01 -6.30
CA ARG A 27 -11.15 -4.90 -7.30
C ARG A 27 -12.48 -4.37 -7.84
N SER A 28 -13.09 -3.38 -7.18
CA SER A 28 -14.38 -2.81 -7.60
C SER A 28 -14.25 -1.93 -8.84
N LEU A 29 -13.07 -1.39 -9.11
CA LEU A 29 -12.81 -0.49 -10.24
C LEU A 29 -12.59 -1.21 -11.58
N GLY A 30 -12.65 -2.54 -11.61
CA GLY A 30 -12.45 -3.34 -12.83
C GLY A 30 -11.00 -3.29 -13.33
N TYR A 31 -10.70 -4.20 -14.25
CA TYR A 31 -9.39 -4.21 -14.90
C TYR A 31 -9.24 -3.01 -15.83
N ILE A 32 -8.10 -2.31 -15.74
CA ILE A 32 -7.75 -1.32 -16.75
C ILE A 32 -7.75 -2.01 -18.11
N ASP A 33 -8.55 -1.45 -19.03
CA ASP A 33 -8.64 -1.93 -20.41
C ASP A 33 -7.24 -2.00 -21.05
N TYR A 34 -6.99 -3.05 -21.80
CA TYR A 34 -5.76 -3.23 -22.57
C TYR A 34 -5.45 -2.05 -23.49
N ALA A 35 -6.48 -1.33 -23.98
CA ALA A 35 -6.30 -0.14 -24.80
C ALA A 35 -5.63 1.00 -24.02
N VAL A 36 -5.94 1.15 -22.73
CA VAL A 36 -5.31 2.12 -21.83
C VAL A 36 -3.90 1.65 -21.47
N ARG A 37 -3.73 0.36 -21.13
CA ARG A 37 -2.42 -0.21 -20.79
C ARG A 37 -1.36 0.01 -21.88
N ARG A 38 -1.74 -0.02 -23.15
CA ARG A 38 -0.82 0.20 -24.28
C ARG A 38 -0.40 1.66 -24.47
N ARG A 39 -1.10 2.61 -23.83
CA ARG A 39 -0.89 4.04 -24.02
C ARG A 39 -0.13 4.72 -22.89
N PHE A 40 0.07 4.01 -21.76
CA PHE A 40 0.75 4.50 -20.58
C PHE A 40 1.90 3.59 -20.17
N ALA A 41 2.94 4.18 -19.61
CA ALA A 41 3.95 3.44 -18.86
C ALA A 41 3.41 3.24 -17.44
N PHE A 42 3.38 1.99 -16.97
CA PHE A 42 2.94 1.65 -15.62
C PHE A 42 4.15 1.44 -14.72
N MET A 43 4.13 2.09 -13.58
CA MET A 43 5.10 1.90 -12.51
C MET A 43 4.38 1.46 -11.26
N THR A 44 4.81 0.36 -10.66
CA THR A 44 4.31 -0.07 -9.35
C THR A 44 5.13 0.59 -8.25
N LEU A 45 4.48 1.24 -7.32
CA LEU A 45 5.09 1.77 -6.10
C LEU A 45 4.84 0.76 -4.98
N GLU A 46 5.84 -0.06 -4.71
CA GLU A 46 5.78 -1.02 -3.61
C GLU A 46 6.06 -0.33 -2.28
N SER A 47 5.45 -0.87 -1.22
CA SER A 47 5.74 -0.42 0.14
C SER A 47 7.11 -0.92 0.59
N GLN A 48 8.00 0.00 0.98
CA GLN A 48 9.40 -0.30 1.30
C GLN A 48 9.82 0.37 2.60
N SER A 49 10.62 -0.34 3.40
CA SER A 49 11.18 0.18 4.65
C SER A 49 12.20 1.32 4.44
N ASP A 50 12.84 1.37 3.27
CA ASP A 50 13.81 2.41 2.97
C ASP A 50 13.15 3.81 2.91
N VAL A 51 11.91 3.89 2.44
CA VAL A 51 11.13 5.15 2.47
C VAL A 51 10.87 5.61 3.90
N ILE A 52 10.64 4.66 4.84
CA ILE A 52 10.49 4.97 6.26
C ILE A 52 11.82 5.51 6.81
N ARG A 53 12.95 4.88 6.49
CA ARG A 53 14.28 5.33 6.88
C ARG A 53 14.57 6.75 6.39
N ASP A 54 14.29 7.01 5.12
CA ASP A 54 14.54 8.31 4.49
C ASP A 54 13.69 9.41 5.13
N TYR A 55 12.43 9.10 5.49
CA TYR A 55 11.56 10.05 6.18
C TYR A 55 12.14 10.52 7.53
N TYR A 56 12.71 9.61 8.29
CA TYR A 56 13.35 9.90 9.59
C TYR A 56 14.84 10.30 9.47
N HIS A 57 15.34 10.54 8.26
CA HIS A 57 16.75 10.88 7.99
C HIS A 57 17.76 9.84 8.53
N ASN A 58 17.33 8.58 8.59
CA ASN A 58 18.08 7.44 9.13
C ASN A 58 18.41 7.54 10.62
N GLU A 59 17.65 8.28 11.42
CA GLU A 59 17.91 8.50 12.83
C GLU A 59 16.64 8.37 13.70
N GLY A 60 16.84 7.97 14.96
CA GLY A 60 15.85 8.04 16.03
C GLY A 60 15.18 6.70 16.39
N GLU A 61 14.77 6.59 17.65
CA GLU A 61 14.09 5.41 18.20
C GLU A 61 12.72 5.18 17.54
N LEU A 62 12.04 6.25 17.16
CA LEU A 62 10.74 6.16 16.50
C LEU A 62 10.86 5.51 15.13
N MET A 63 11.93 5.79 14.38
CA MET A 63 12.24 5.11 13.12
C MET A 63 12.41 3.60 13.33
N GLU A 64 13.14 3.20 14.35
CA GLU A 64 13.38 1.79 14.67
C GLU A 64 12.06 1.06 15.00
N LYS A 65 11.18 1.70 15.79
CA LYS A 65 9.85 1.18 16.10
C LYS A 65 9.00 1.01 14.86
N GLU A 66 8.97 2.01 13.98
CA GLU A 66 8.17 1.98 12.74
C GLU A 66 8.68 0.93 11.75
N ILE A 67 10.00 0.76 11.61
CA ILE A 67 10.59 -0.27 10.77
C ILE A 67 10.32 -1.67 11.33
N SER A 68 10.41 -1.83 12.65
CA SER A 68 10.07 -3.09 13.32
C SER A 68 8.59 -3.45 13.10
N LEU A 69 7.69 -2.47 13.28
CA LEU A 69 6.26 -2.63 13.03
C LEU A 69 5.97 -2.96 11.57
N PHE A 70 6.58 -2.24 10.62
CA PHE A 70 6.45 -2.50 9.19
C PHE A 70 6.87 -3.94 8.84
N THR A 71 8.00 -4.39 9.40
CA THR A 71 8.52 -5.74 9.16
C THR A 71 7.60 -6.78 9.75
N SER A 72 7.12 -6.59 10.98
CA SER A 72 6.18 -7.49 11.66
C SER A 72 4.85 -7.61 10.89
N VAL A 73 4.32 -6.49 10.41
CA VAL A 73 3.09 -6.47 9.60
C VAL A 73 3.31 -7.20 8.27
N ARG A 74 4.43 -6.93 7.59
CA ARG A 74 4.75 -7.58 6.32
C ARG A 74 4.89 -9.09 6.48
N ASP A 75 5.60 -9.54 7.49
CA ASP A 75 5.85 -10.96 7.72
C ASP A 75 4.55 -11.67 8.15
N LEU A 76 3.72 -11.02 8.99
CA LEU A 76 2.39 -11.52 9.35
C LEU A 76 1.49 -11.70 8.11
N ILE A 77 1.42 -10.71 7.22
CA ILE A 77 0.65 -10.79 5.98
C ILE A 77 1.23 -11.90 5.10
N LYS A 78 2.54 -11.89 4.84
CA LYS A 78 3.22 -12.84 3.96
C LYS A 78 3.03 -14.29 4.36
N ASP A 79 3.15 -14.58 5.65
CA ASP A 79 3.10 -15.95 6.17
C ASP A 79 1.67 -16.52 6.20
N ASN A 80 0.67 -15.64 6.15
CA ASN A 80 -0.75 -16.03 6.22
C ASN A 80 -1.56 -15.59 4.99
N LEU A 81 -0.90 -15.12 3.92
CA LEU A 81 -1.57 -14.65 2.72
C LEU A 81 -2.28 -15.79 1.99
N ASN A 82 -3.55 -15.57 1.64
CA ASN A 82 -4.28 -16.49 0.78
C ASN A 82 -3.67 -16.50 -0.63
N SER A 83 -3.57 -17.68 -1.24
CA SER A 83 -2.94 -17.91 -2.56
C SER A 83 -3.56 -17.11 -3.72
N ASP A 84 -4.77 -16.59 -3.53
CA ASP A 84 -5.47 -15.80 -4.54
C ASP A 84 -4.97 -14.34 -4.63
N PHE A 85 -4.07 -13.95 -3.73
CA PHE A 85 -3.55 -12.60 -3.61
C PHE A 85 -2.03 -12.54 -3.76
N ASP A 86 -1.53 -11.42 -4.26
CA ASP A 86 -0.10 -11.12 -4.31
C ASP A 86 0.26 -10.15 -3.19
N LEU A 87 1.33 -10.43 -2.46
CA LEU A 87 1.78 -9.61 -1.33
C LEU A 87 1.98 -8.14 -1.72
N LYS A 88 2.50 -7.88 -2.91
CA LYS A 88 2.76 -6.50 -3.40
C LYS A 88 1.49 -5.67 -3.56
N ASP A 89 0.34 -6.33 -3.83
CA ASP A 89 -0.95 -5.66 -4.00
C ASP A 89 -1.67 -5.43 -2.66
N ILE A 90 -1.32 -6.24 -1.64
CA ILE A 90 -1.99 -6.24 -0.33
C ILE A 90 -1.16 -5.55 0.76
N MET A 91 0.16 -5.44 0.57
CA MET A 91 1.02 -4.81 1.58
C MET A 91 0.56 -3.39 1.92
N ILE A 92 0.43 -3.12 3.21
CA ILE A 92 0.04 -1.80 3.73
C ILE A 92 1.07 -0.75 3.31
N GLY A 93 0.59 0.39 2.82
CA GLY A 93 1.43 1.48 2.35
C GLY A 93 2.38 2.00 3.45
N HIS A 94 3.63 2.29 3.09
CA HIS A 94 4.63 2.79 4.04
C HIS A 94 4.20 4.08 4.77
N SER A 95 3.25 4.87 4.22
CA SER A 95 2.70 6.06 4.87
C SER A 95 1.94 5.77 6.18
N TYR A 96 1.52 4.55 6.42
CA TYR A 96 0.90 4.13 7.68
C TYR A 96 1.92 4.00 8.81
N PHE A 97 3.21 3.91 8.47
CA PHE A 97 4.35 3.73 9.36
C PHE A 97 5.19 5.01 9.48
N LEU A 98 4.55 6.17 9.38
CA LEU A 98 5.20 7.49 9.47
C LEU A 98 4.48 8.30 10.55
N ALA A 99 4.89 8.13 11.81
CA ALA A 99 4.42 8.92 12.93
C ALA A 99 5.40 10.06 13.25
N LYS A 100 4.89 11.17 13.81
CA LYS A 100 5.71 12.31 14.26
C LYS A 100 6.05 12.24 15.75
N SER A 101 5.36 11.35 16.48
CA SER A 101 5.53 11.14 17.91
C SER A 101 5.11 9.73 18.31
N ASP A 102 5.50 9.29 19.51
CA ASP A 102 5.05 8.01 20.06
C ASP A 102 3.51 7.96 20.21
N ASP A 103 2.85 9.07 20.55
CA ASP A 103 1.40 9.13 20.62
C ASP A 103 0.75 8.89 19.23
N GLU A 104 1.30 9.48 18.18
CA GLU A 104 0.81 9.25 16.81
C GLU A 104 1.09 7.82 16.34
N TYR A 105 2.23 7.22 16.74
CA TYR A 105 2.53 5.81 16.50
C TYR A 105 1.44 4.90 17.10
N GLU A 106 1.09 5.10 18.37
CA GLU A 106 0.04 4.32 19.04
C GLU A 106 -1.34 4.51 18.37
N LEU A 107 -1.68 5.75 17.98
CA LEU A 107 -2.91 6.04 17.25
C LEU A 107 -2.94 5.36 15.86
N ASN A 108 -1.84 5.40 15.11
CA ASN A 108 -1.76 4.72 13.81
C ASN A 108 -1.90 3.20 13.97
N LEU A 109 -1.25 2.63 14.98
CA LEU A 109 -1.33 1.21 15.29
C LEU A 109 -2.76 0.79 15.63
N GLU A 110 -3.41 1.51 16.56
CA GLU A 110 -4.73 1.15 17.13
C GLU A 110 -5.87 1.41 16.13
N TYR A 111 -5.83 2.54 15.42
CA TYR A 111 -6.96 2.99 14.60
C TYR A 111 -6.79 2.83 13.10
N LYS A 112 -5.58 2.49 12.63
CA LYS A 112 -5.34 2.29 11.20
C LYS A 112 -4.83 0.89 10.88
N ILE A 113 -3.74 0.45 11.50
CA ILE A 113 -3.05 -0.79 11.13
C ILE A 113 -3.83 -2.03 11.61
N ARG A 114 -4.16 -2.11 12.90
CA ARG A 114 -4.91 -3.24 13.44
C ARG A 114 -6.29 -3.41 12.80
N PRO A 115 -7.13 -2.37 12.66
CA PRO A 115 -8.42 -2.52 11.98
C PRO A 115 -8.30 -2.99 10.53
N LEU A 116 -7.27 -2.54 9.79
CA LEU A 116 -7.04 -2.97 8.43
C LEU A 116 -6.62 -4.46 8.36
N LEU A 117 -5.78 -4.94 9.28
CA LEU A 117 -5.43 -6.36 9.37
C LEU A 117 -6.64 -7.23 9.75
N GLU A 118 -7.53 -6.73 10.62
CA GLU A 118 -8.79 -7.40 10.96
C GLU A 118 -9.76 -7.44 9.76
N GLU A 119 -9.75 -6.40 8.92
CA GLU A 119 -10.49 -6.37 7.67
C GLU A 119 -9.95 -7.41 6.69
N TYR A 120 -8.63 -7.48 6.52
CA TYR A 120 -7.98 -8.50 5.68
C TYR A 120 -8.32 -9.93 6.13
N LEU A 121 -8.43 -10.15 7.43
CA LEU A 121 -8.84 -11.44 7.99
C LEU A 121 -10.31 -11.74 7.68
N ARG A 122 -11.19 -10.76 7.82
CA ARG A 122 -12.64 -10.88 7.55
C ARG A 122 -12.92 -11.14 6.07
N ASP A 123 -12.15 -10.49 5.21
CA ASP A 123 -12.30 -10.59 3.75
C ASP A 123 -11.59 -11.82 3.15
N GLY A 124 -10.93 -12.63 4.00
CA GLY A 124 -10.24 -13.84 3.58
C GLY A 124 -8.95 -13.58 2.79
N ILE A 125 -8.41 -12.37 2.86
CA ILE A 125 -7.10 -12.01 2.30
C ILE A 125 -6.00 -12.70 3.10
N ILE A 126 -6.15 -12.71 4.43
CA ILE A 126 -5.31 -13.44 5.38
C ILE A 126 -6.10 -14.66 5.87
N VAL A 127 -5.47 -15.81 5.90
CA VAL A 127 -6.09 -17.07 6.35
C VAL A 127 -6.19 -17.09 7.89
N ASP A 128 -7.39 -17.28 8.42
CA ASP A 128 -7.61 -17.43 9.86
C ASP A 128 -7.18 -18.84 10.33
N ASN A 129 -6.03 -18.91 10.98
CA ASN A 129 -5.48 -20.15 11.56
C ASN A 129 -5.68 -20.23 13.09
N GLY A 130 -6.53 -19.35 13.66
CA GLY A 130 -6.82 -19.30 15.10
C GLY A 130 -5.78 -18.56 15.95
N GLU A 131 -4.52 -18.51 15.54
CA GLU A 131 -3.44 -17.76 16.21
C GLU A 131 -3.30 -16.34 15.69
N ILE A 132 -3.73 -16.11 14.45
CA ILE A 132 -3.55 -14.85 13.75
C ILE A 132 -4.22 -13.67 14.46
N ARG A 133 -5.39 -13.89 15.08
CA ARG A 133 -6.10 -12.85 15.84
C ARG A 133 -5.29 -12.37 17.03
N THR A 134 -4.63 -13.31 17.71
CA THR A 134 -3.75 -13.00 18.83
C THR A 134 -2.49 -12.29 18.35
N ALA A 135 -1.95 -12.68 17.21
CA ALA A 135 -0.81 -12.03 16.59
C ALA A 135 -1.14 -10.58 16.20
N ILE A 136 -2.29 -10.32 15.58
CA ILE A 136 -2.77 -8.97 15.25
C ILE A 136 -2.94 -8.11 16.51
N ALA A 137 -3.54 -8.65 17.58
CA ALA A 137 -3.73 -7.92 18.85
C ALA A 137 -2.42 -7.57 19.56
N ASN A 138 -1.35 -8.34 19.32
CA ASN A 138 -0.04 -8.14 19.94
C ASN A 138 0.98 -7.44 19.03
N ILE A 139 0.62 -7.15 17.78
CA ILE A 139 1.53 -6.48 16.87
C ILE A 139 1.89 -5.08 17.40
N GLY A 140 3.16 -4.72 17.33
CA GLY A 140 3.66 -3.42 17.81
C GLY A 140 3.88 -3.32 19.33
N LYS A 141 3.77 -4.45 20.07
CA LYS A 141 4.05 -4.51 21.51
C LYS A 141 5.46 -5.00 21.77
#